data_6277a59b9320bc771a18226827774ea0
#
_entry.id   6277a59b9320bc771a18226827774ea0
#
_cell.length_a   1.000
_cell.length_b   1.000
_cell.length_c   1.000
_cell.angle_alpha   90.00
_cell.angle_beta   90.00
_cell.angle_gamma   90.00
#
_symmetry.space_group_name_H-M   'P 1'
#
loop_
_entity.id
_entity.type
_entity.pdbx_description
1 polymer ?
#
loop_
_entity_poly.entity_id
_entity_poly.type
_entity_poly.pdbx_seq_one_letter_code
_entity_poly.pdbx_strand_id
1 'polypeptide(L)'
;MNLGTFYDYIDSDPVVPLKITASKISKKYLAFLDTGSDGIAIPKELWAKFRLSHDYPIRIQSVTGLSWSYIDTIKIEIFGDKYELSAVMSDDPEILIGMEILGKYIVYFNGIKKRVGIKKV
;
A
#
# COMPACT_ATOMS: atom_id res chain seq x y z
N MET A 1 -13.95 24.70 -5.98
CA MET A 1 -12.76 24.14 -5.33
C MET A 1 -12.58 22.68 -5.75
N ASN A 2 -11.42 22.34 -6.22
CA ASN A 2 -11.11 20.94 -6.58
C ASN A 2 -10.70 20.18 -5.33
N LEU A 3 -11.55 19.23 -4.89
CA LEU A 3 -11.29 18.38 -3.73
C LEU A 3 -10.53 17.11 -4.09
N GLY A 4 -10.11 16.96 -5.36
CA GLY A 4 -9.42 15.78 -5.83
C GLY A 4 -10.34 14.64 -6.23
N THR A 5 -9.83 13.41 -6.17
CA THR A 5 -10.57 12.19 -6.50
C THR A 5 -11.05 11.52 -5.23
N PHE A 6 -12.30 11.06 -5.24
CA PHE A 6 -12.88 10.35 -4.10
C PHE A 6 -13.03 8.87 -4.40
N TYR A 7 -12.80 8.05 -3.38
CA TYR A 7 -12.98 6.61 -3.42
C TYR A 7 -13.89 6.20 -2.28
N ASP A 8 -14.96 5.46 -2.58
CA ASP A 8 -15.86 4.96 -1.56
C ASP A 8 -15.18 3.85 -0.74
N TYR A 9 -15.48 3.80 0.54
CA TYR A 9 -15.03 2.70 1.39
C TYR A 9 -15.67 1.39 0.91
N ILE A 10 -14.96 0.30 1.12
CA ILE A 10 -15.49 -1.05 0.87
C ILE A 10 -15.51 -1.77 2.23
N ASP A 11 -16.66 -2.29 2.61
CA ASP A 11 -16.87 -2.93 3.92
C ASP A 11 -16.37 -2.05 5.08
N SER A 12 -16.66 -0.75 5.00
CA SER A 12 -16.26 0.27 5.97
C SER A 12 -14.76 0.56 6.04
N ASP A 13 -13.98 0.08 5.09
CA ASP A 13 -12.53 0.30 5.04
C ASP A 13 -12.12 1.27 3.94
N PRO A 14 -11.16 2.18 4.22
CA PRO A 14 -10.62 3.09 3.20
C PRO A 14 -9.64 2.35 2.30
N VAL A 15 -10.15 1.88 1.16
CA VAL A 15 -9.36 1.16 0.16
C VAL A 15 -9.36 1.90 -1.16
N VAL A 16 -8.26 1.78 -1.91
CA VAL A 16 -8.09 2.41 -3.22
C VAL A 16 -7.49 1.41 -4.20
N PRO A 17 -7.78 1.56 -5.50
CA PRO A 17 -7.15 0.70 -6.49
C PRO A 17 -5.68 1.05 -6.69
N LEU A 18 -4.86 0.02 -6.88
CA LEU A 18 -3.47 0.19 -7.27
C LEU A 18 -3.06 -0.92 -8.23
N LYS A 19 -2.07 -0.63 -9.07
CA LYS A 19 -1.45 -1.62 -9.93
C LYS A 19 -0.04 -1.90 -9.44
N ILE A 20 0.29 -3.18 -9.25
CA ILE A 20 1.64 -3.63 -8.87
C ILE A 20 2.28 -4.26 -10.08
N THR A 21 3.55 -3.93 -10.32
CA THR A 21 4.36 -4.54 -11.37
C THR A 21 5.68 -5.03 -10.76
N ALA A 22 5.97 -6.29 -10.92
CA ALA A 22 7.23 -6.91 -10.52
C ALA A 22 7.42 -8.21 -11.30
N SER A 23 8.68 -8.60 -11.55
CA SER A 23 9.01 -9.85 -12.25
C SER A 23 8.22 -10.04 -13.57
N LYS A 24 8.01 -8.95 -14.31
CA LYS A 24 7.25 -8.93 -15.57
C LYS A 24 5.76 -9.26 -15.40
N ILE A 25 5.27 -9.27 -14.17
CA ILE A 25 3.85 -9.47 -13.84
C ILE A 25 3.28 -8.13 -13.45
N SER A 26 2.11 -7.79 -13.98
CA SER A 26 1.41 -6.54 -13.68
C SER A 26 -0.04 -6.84 -13.40
N LYS A 27 -0.55 -6.41 -12.25
CA LYS A 27 -1.91 -6.72 -11.83
C LYS A 27 -2.49 -5.64 -10.93
N LYS A 28 -3.80 -5.45 -11.02
CA LYS A 28 -4.54 -4.48 -10.19
C LYS A 28 -5.09 -5.15 -8.94
N TYR A 29 -5.03 -4.40 -7.84
CA TYR A 29 -5.54 -4.82 -6.54
C TYR A 29 -6.21 -3.64 -5.84
N LEU A 30 -6.91 -3.92 -4.76
CA LEU A 30 -7.34 -2.92 -3.79
C LEU A 30 -6.33 -2.89 -2.65
N ALA A 31 -5.96 -1.69 -2.21
CA ALA A 31 -5.02 -1.50 -1.11
C ALA A 31 -5.68 -0.70 0.00
N PHE A 32 -5.42 -1.10 1.24
CA PHE A 32 -5.89 -0.42 2.44
C PHE A 32 -4.96 0.76 2.75
N LEU A 33 -5.54 1.93 3.02
CA LEU A 33 -4.78 3.12 3.42
C LEU A 33 -4.54 3.08 4.92
N ASP A 34 -3.27 2.91 5.31
CA ASP A 34 -2.88 2.74 6.70
C ASP A 34 -1.90 3.85 7.12
N THR A 35 -2.42 4.87 7.81
CA THR A 35 -1.61 5.99 8.29
C THR A 35 -0.64 5.60 9.40
N GLY A 36 -0.82 4.44 10.02
CA GLY A 36 0.09 3.91 11.03
C GLY A 36 1.26 3.12 10.45
N SER A 37 1.30 2.93 9.13
CA SER A 37 2.38 2.21 8.45
C SER A 37 3.31 3.19 7.72
N ASP A 38 4.59 2.83 7.57
CA ASP A 38 5.56 3.67 6.89
C ASP A 38 5.56 3.45 5.38
N GLY A 39 5.82 2.24 4.93
CA GLY A 39 5.95 1.90 3.52
C GLY A 39 4.77 1.10 2.98
N ILE A 40 5.04 0.33 1.92
CA ILE A 40 4.05 -0.57 1.36
C ILE A 40 4.30 -1.98 1.88
N ALA A 41 3.25 -2.64 2.37
CA ALA A 41 3.28 -4.02 2.83
C ALA A 41 2.49 -4.91 1.88
N ILE A 42 3.10 -6.03 1.49
CA ILE A 42 2.55 -6.99 0.53
C ILE A 42 2.31 -8.32 1.23
N PRO A 43 1.08 -8.87 1.18
CA PRO A 43 0.80 -10.18 1.76
C PRO A 43 1.70 -11.29 1.19
N LYS A 44 2.00 -12.29 2.01
CA LYS A 44 2.86 -13.43 1.64
C LYS A 44 2.42 -14.12 0.34
N GLU A 45 1.13 -14.29 0.14
CA GLU A 45 0.59 -14.95 -1.06
C GLU A 45 0.92 -14.15 -2.32
N LEU A 46 0.79 -12.81 -2.25
CA LEU A 46 1.14 -11.95 -3.38
C LEU A 46 2.65 -11.85 -3.57
N TRP A 47 3.41 -11.87 -2.48
CA TRP A 47 4.87 -11.91 -2.52
C TRP A 47 5.34 -13.09 -3.37
N ALA A 48 4.75 -14.26 -3.14
CA ALA A 48 5.05 -15.47 -3.91
C ALA A 48 4.60 -15.36 -5.37
N LYS A 49 3.41 -14.83 -5.63
CA LYS A 49 2.89 -14.65 -6.99
C LYS A 49 3.77 -13.73 -7.84
N PHE A 50 4.28 -12.66 -7.25
CA PHE A 50 5.18 -11.73 -7.93
C PHE A 50 6.63 -12.20 -7.92
N ARG A 51 6.92 -13.37 -7.35
CA ARG A 51 8.28 -13.96 -7.26
C ARG A 51 9.27 -13.00 -6.62
N LEU A 52 8.83 -12.31 -5.56
CA LEU A 52 9.68 -11.37 -4.85
C LEU A 52 10.73 -12.10 -4.02
N SER A 53 11.85 -11.43 -3.80
CA SER A 53 13.05 -12.02 -3.23
C SER A 53 12.91 -12.34 -1.74
N HIS A 54 13.59 -13.40 -1.28
CA HIS A 54 13.83 -13.69 0.13
C HIS A 54 15.32 -13.50 0.49
N ASP A 55 16.06 -12.75 -0.34
CA ASP A 55 17.51 -12.56 -0.15
C ASP A 55 17.84 -11.37 0.75
N TYR A 56 16.87 -10.46 0.96
CA TYR A 56 17.10 -9.23 1.72
C TYR A 56 16.23 -9.20 2.97
N PRO A 57 16.70 -9.81 4.08
CA PRO A 57 15.94 -9.81 5.32
C PRO A 57 15.94 -8.43 5.97
N ILE A 58 14.84 -8.11 6.65
CA ILE A 58 14.68 -6.89 7.42
C ILE A 58 14.04 -7.21 8.77
N ARG A 59 14.47 -6.52 9.82
CA ARG A 59 13.83 -6.61 11.13
C ARG A 59 12.68 -5.62 11.18
N ILE A 60 11.53 -6.10 11.62
CA ILE A 60 10.32 -5.29 11.78
C ILE A 60 9.96 -5.24 13.26
N GLN A 61 9.76 -4.04 13.78
CA GLN A 61 9.21 -3.84 15.12
C GLN A 61 7.72 -3.55 15.00
N SER A 62 6.93 -4.31 15.76
CA SER A 62 5.49 -4.14 15.86
C SER A 62 5.07 -4.17 17.32
N VAL A 63 3.77 -4.00 17.58
CA VAL A 63 3.22 -4.09 18.93
C VAL A 63 3.43 -5.45 19.58
N THR A 64 3.64 -6.50 18.79
CA THR A 64 3.89 -7.87 19.28
C THR A 64 5.37 -8.18 19.44
N GLY A 65 6.27 -7.22 19.13
CA GLY A 65 7.72 -7.38 19.27
C GLY A 65 8.47 -7.30 17.95
N LEU A 66 9.71 -7.83 17.98
CA LEU A 66 10.57 -7.87 16.80
C LEU A 66 10.33 -9.15 16.00
N SER A 67 10.28 -9.01 14.69
CA SER A 67 10.19 -10.14 13.76
C SER A 67 11.08 -9.89 12.55
N TRP A 68 11.32 -10.94 11.76
CA TRP A 68 12.04 -10.85 10.52
C TRP A 68 11.08 -10.95 9.35
N SER A 69 11.34 -10.19 8.31
CA SER A 69 10.66 -10.32 7.04
C SER A 69 11.63 -10.03 5.92
N TYR A 70 11.14 -9.73 4.73
CA TYR A 70 11.95 -9.50 3.55
C TYR A 70 11.52 -8.23 2.86
N ILE A 71 12.45 -7.59 2.14
CA ILE A 71 12.16 -6.45 1.28
C ILE A 71 12.56 -6.77 -0.15
N ASP A 72 11.85 -6.16 -1.09
CA ASP A 72 12.20 -6.17 -2.50
C ASP A 72 11.63 -4.91 -3.16
N THR A 73 12.21 -4.51 -4.27
CA THR A 73 11.75 -3.35 -5.02
C THR A 73 10.61 -3.73 -5.94
N ILE A 74 9.55 -2.93 -5.93
CA ILE A 74 8.40 -3.09 -6.82
C ILE A 74 8.07 -1.75 -7.48
N LYS A 75 7.30 -1.81 -8.55
CA LYS A 75 6.70 -0.64 -9.18
C LYS A 75 5.22 -0.64 -8.88
N ILE A 76 4.68 0.53 -8.55
CA ILE A 76 3.25 0.71 -8.35
C ILE A 76 2.74 1.88 -9.17
N GLU A 77 1.47 1.81 -9.50
CA GLU A 77 0.71 2.93 -10.06
C GLU A 77 -0.50 3.15 -9.17
N ILE A 78 -0.59 4.32 -8.58
CA ILE A 78 -1.64 4.70 -7.65
C ILE A 78 -1.97 6.18 -7.85
N PHE A 79 -3.26 6.51 -7.82
CA PHE A 79 -3.74 7.89 -8.01
C PHE A 79 -3.28 8.54 -9.33
N GLY A 80 -2.99 7.72 -10.34
CA GLY A 80 -2.44 8.20 -11.62
C GLY A 80 -0.94 8.44 -11.63
N ASP A 81 -0.24 8.23 -10.51
CA ASP A 81 1.20 8.41 -10.39
C ASP A 81 1.91 7.05 -10.32
N LYS A 82 3.16 7.04 -10.78
CA LYS A 82 3.99 5.83 -10.81
C LYS A 82 5.15 5.98 -9.83
N TYR A 83 5.39 4.94 -9.07
CA TYR A 83 6.48 4.89 -8.09
C TYR A 83 7.24 3.59 -8.18
N GLU A 84 8.54 3.67 -7.92
CA GLU A 84 9.38 2.50 -7.67
C GLU A 84 9.86 2.60 -6.23
N LEU A 85 9.58 1.58 -5.43
CA LEU A 85 9.85 1.64 -3.99
C LEU A 85 10.05 0.24 -3.42
N SER A 86 10.60 0.21 -2.20
CA SER A 86 10.78 -1.03 -1.45
C SER A 86 9.48 -1.45 -0.82
N ALA A 87 9.08 -2.70 -1.04
CA ALA A 87 7.95 -3.32 -0.38
C ALA A 87 8.45 -4.27 0.71
N VAL A 88 7.64 -4.46 1.73
CA VAL A 88 7.90 -5.38 2.83
C VAL A 88 6.89 -6.52 2.78
N MET A 89 7.35 -7.76 2.93
CA MET A 89 6.46 -8.91 3.05
C MET A 89 5.73 -8.86 4.39
N SER A 90 4.44 -9.11 4.38
CA SER A 90 3.57 -8.96 5.54
C SER A 90 2.73 -10.19 5.80
N ASP A 91 2.40 -10.42 7.06
CA ASP A 91 1.41 -11.42 7.48
C ASP A 91 -0.03 -10.92 7.35
N ASP A 92 -0.21 -9.63 7.12
CA ASP A 92 -1.53 -9.04 6.92
C ASP A 92 -2.15 -9.58 5.63
N PRO A 93 -3.46 -9.88 5.60
CA PRO A 93 -4.12 -10.35 4.38
C PRO A 93 -4.31 -9.27 3.33
N GLU A 94 -4.14 -8.00 3.69
CA GLU A 94 -4.35 -6.86 2.81
C GLU A 94 -3.04 -6.20 2.41
N ILE A 95 -3.02 -5.58 1.22
CA ILE A 95 -1.96 -4.66 0.83
C ILE A 95 -2.14 -3.39 1.65
N LEU A 96 -1.09 -2.94 2.34
CA LEU A 96 -1.13 -1.73 3.14
C LEU A 96 -0.31 -0.63 2.46
N ILE A 97 -0.90 0.54 2.32
CA ILE A 97 -0.23 1.74 1.81
C ILE A 97 -0.01 2.68 2.98
N GLY A 98 1.25 2.95 3.29
CA GLY A 98 1.63 3.79 4.42
C GLY A 98 2.03 5.21 4.02
N MET A 99 2.67 5.90 4.95
CA MET A 99 2.97 7.33 4.85
C MET A 99 4.00 7.69 3.77
N GLU A 100 4.83 6.75 3.33
CA GLU A 100 5.75 6.99 2.21
C GLU A 100 5.00 7.46 0.96
N ILE A 101 3.85 6.88 0.68
CA ILE A 101 2.98 7.29 -0.42
C ILE A 101 1.98 8.35 0.03
N LEU A 102 1.26 8.13 1.13
CA LEU A 102 0.22 9.05 1.59
C LEU A 102 0.76 10.44 1.90
N GLY A 103 2.01 10.52 2.35
CA GLY A 103 2.67 11.80 2.63
C GLY A 103 2.93 12.68 1.41
N LYS A 104 2.69 12.16 0.21
CA LYS A 104 2.83 12.92 -1.06
C LYS A 104 1.52 13.57 -1.51
N TYR A 105 0.45 13.37 -0.76
CA TYR A 105 -0.90 13.83 -1.11
C TYR A 105 -1.58 14.50 0.06
N ILE A 106 -2.61 15.27 -0.24
CA ILE A 106 -3.59 15.67 0.77
C ILE A 106 -4.66 14.59 0.79
N VAL A 107 -4.84 13.96 1.94
CA VAL A 107 -5.75 12.82 2.09
C VAL A 107 -6.86 13.20 3.07
N TYR A 108 -8.11 13.05 2.64
CA TYR A 108 -9.28 13.32 3.47
C TYR A 108 -10.00 12.01 3.77
N PHE A 109 -10.05 11.64 5.04
CA PHE A 109 -10.86 10.51 5.48
C PHE A 109 -12.21 11.04 5.97
N ASN A 110 -13.26 10.79 5.21
CA ASN A 110 -14.61 11.17 5.62
C ASN A 110 -15.35 9.95 6.13
N GLY A 111 -15.32 9.75 7.45
CA GLY A 111 -15.95 8.60 8.08
C GLY A 111 -17.47 8.62 8.03
N ILE A 112 -18.07 9.81 7.97
CA ILE A 112 -19.54 9.95 7.91
C ILE A 112 -20.05 9.50 6.54
N LYS A 113 -19.43 9.98 5.46
CA LYS A 113 -19.81 9.63 4.09
C LYS A 113 -19.12 8.36 3.61
N LYS A 114 -18.22 7.80 4.40
CA LYS A 114 -17.47 6.58 4.10
C LYS A 114 -16.75 6.66 2.76
N ARG A 115 -15.96 7.70 2.62
CA ARG A 115 -15.11 7.87 1.42
C ARG A 115 -13.82 8.60 1.77
N VAL A 116 -12.81 8.37 0.95
CA VAL A 116 -11.52 9.02 1.07
C VAL A 116 -11.28 9.89 -0.16
N GLY A 117 -10.85 11.12 0.08
CA GLY A 117 -10.46 12.05 -0.98
C GLY A 117 -8.96 12.15 -1.09
N ILE A 118 -8.44 12.13 -2.32
CA ILE A 118 -7.03 12.28 -2.62
C ILE A 118 -6.85 13.52 -3.47
N LYS A 119 -6.04 14.44 -3.01
CA LYS A 119 -5.73 15.67 -3.75
C LYS A 119 -4.23 15.78 -3.95
N LYS A 120 -3.84 16.00 -5.20
CA LYS A 120 -2.45 16.29 -5.55
C LYS A 120 -2.14 17.77 -5.28
N VAL A 121 -0.93 18.03 -4.87
CA VAL A 121 -0.48 19.39 -4.59
C VAL A 121 0.18 20.00 -5.82
#